data_bc11454bac4948bc145253907497252b
#
_entry.id   bc11454bac4948bc145253907497252b
#
_cell.length_a   1.000
_cell.length_b   1.000
_cell.length_c   1.000
_cell.angle_alpha   90.00
_cell.angle_beta   90.00
_cell.angle_gamma   90.00
#
_symmetry.space_group_name_H-M   'P 1'
#
loop_
_entity.id
_entity.type
_entity.pdbx_description
1 polymer ?
#
loop_
_entity_poly.entity_id
_entity_poly.type
_entity_poly.pdbx_seq_one_letter_code
_entity_poly.pdbx_strand_id
1 'polypeptide(L)'
;KQLNEMQKAYNITWEYCRTSMIPIGKKYGVDAVFVLTKAEDIWRGIEKCLYGNGNILRFSKYGELPCIRAKQINRGIPISVTDNKLHFKLGRMVFGIQINDRFHQDEVDAVLSYLAESEILDDRAVNTLIKDGCCIDTYRPCYATLVPRMIRGKYRVYLHLTIEGKAKPKYDKHGNPRHKYGKGMIGADIGTQTVAYTSDTEVGLKNLSERGNSIQTSERKERLLYRAMDRSRRATNPQNYNDDGTVKKGRKTWKYSNHYKKLKEKHSELCRINAINRQLAINED
;
A
#
# COMPACT_ATOMS: atom_id res chain seq x y z
N LYS A 1 33.82 3.40 -5.82
CA LYS A 1 34.81 3.71 -4.75
C LYS A 1 34.60 5.13 -4.21
N GLN A 2 34.63 6.17 -5.04
CA GLN A 2 34.40 7.58 -4.65
C GLN A 2 33.06 7.82 -3.92
N LEU A 3 31.96 7.22 -4.38
CA LEU A 3 30.65 7.37 -3.74
C LEU A 3 30.66 6.83 -2.31
N ASN A 4 31.28 5.68 -2.07
CA ASN A 4 31.40 5.07 -0.74
C ASN A 4 32.28 5.93 0.20
N GLU A 5 33.29 6.58 -0.33
CA GLU A 5 34.15 7.50 0.44
C GLU A 5 33.37 8.76 0.83
N MET A 6 32.60 9.32 -0.11
CA MET A 6 31.69 10.45 0.17
C MET A 6 30.62 10.07 1.21
N GLN A 7 29.99 8.90 1.07
CA GLN A 7 29.00 8.43 2.04
C GLN A 7 29.57 8.34 3.46
N LYS A 8 30.79 7.82 3.61
CA LYS A 8 31.45 7.74 4.90
C LYS A 8 31.83 9.14 5.42
N ALA A 9 32.35 10.02 4.57
CA ALA A 9 32.75 11.38 4.93
C ALA A 9 31.58 12.23 5.45
N TYR A 10 30.41 12.05 4.87
CA TYR A 10 29.18 12.77 5.25
C TYR A 10 28.24 11.97 6.16
N ASN A 11 28.67 10.84 6.70
CA ASN A 11 27.86 9.94 7.52
C ASN A 11 26.54 9.47 6.85
N ILE A 12 26.51 9.39 5.53
CA ILE A 12 25.34 8.89 4.77
C ILE A 12 25.40 7.37 4.74
N THR A 13 25.20 6.74 5.88
CA THR A 13 25.22 5.27 6.05
C THR A 13 23.96 4.78 6.75
N TRP A 14 23.61 3.52 6.49
CA TRP A 14 22.51 2.87 7.21
C TRP A 14 22.70 2.93 8.73
N GLU A 15 23.92 2.64 9.19
CA GLU A 15 24.23 2.62 10.62
C GLU A 15 24.03 3.99 11.26
N TYR A 16 24.47 5.06 10.61
CA TYR A 16 24.26 6.42 11.10
C TYR A 16 22.75 6.77 11.11
N CYS A 17 22.02 6.40 10.07
CA CYS A 17 20.56 6.63 10.02
C CYS A 17 19.85 5.90 11.17
N ARG A 18 20.22 4.65 11.42
CA ARG A 18 19.68 3.84 12.51
C ARG A 18 19.99 4.41 13.89
N THR A 19 21.25 4.71 14.15
CA THR A 19 21.70 5.19 15.46
C THR A 19 21.18 6.59 15.79
N SER A 20 21.05 7.46 14.79
CA SER A 20 20.50 8.82 14.96
C SER A 20 19.02 8.82 15.34
N MET A 21 18.26 7.79 14.95
CA MET A 21 16.83 7.68 15.27
C MET A 21 16.57 7.19 16.69
N ILE A 22 17.52 6.48 17.34
CA ILE A 22 17.35 5.91 18.68
C ILE A 22 17.08 6.97 19.76
N PRO A 23 17.87 8.07 19.85
CA PRO A 23 17.62 9.12 20.82
C PRO A 23 16.27 9.80 20.63
N ILE A 24 15.83 9.97 19.36
CA ILE A 24 14.53 10.54 19.02
C ILE A 24 13.42 9.64 19.54
N GLY A 25 13.51 8.34 19.30
CA GLY A 25 12.56 7.37 19.82
C GLY A 25 12.44 7.40 21.34
N LYS A 26 13.57 7.43 22.04
CA LYS A 26 13.62 7.55 23.51
C LYS A 26 12.98 8.85 24.00
N LYS A 27 13.28 9.98 23.37
CA LYS A 27 12.74 11.30 23.73
C LYS A 27 11.19 11.32 23.67
N TYR A 28 10.62 10.67 22.69
CA TYR A 28 9.15 10.66 22.47
C TYR A 28 8.45 9.40 22.96
N GLY A 29 9.16 8.50 23.65
CA GLY A 29 8.57 7.24 24.17
C GLY A 29 8.07 6.30 23.06
N VAL A 30 8.68 6.34 21.88
CA VAL A 30 8.29 5.50 20.73
C VAL A 30 9.01 4.16 20.82
N ASP A 31 8.27 3.07 20.62
CA ASP A 31 8.82 1.71 20.63
C ASP A 31 9.93 1.56 19.58
N ALA A 32 11.00 0.85 19.95
CA ALA A 32 12.18 0.63 19.12
C ALA A 32 11.85 0.00 17.75
N VAL A 33 10.80 -0.84 17.68
CA VAL A 33 10.35 -1.47 16.43
C VAL A 33 9.90 -0.42 15.41
N PHE A 34 9.16 0.60 15.86
CA PHE A 34 8.73 1.69 14.97
C PHE A 34 9.89 2.60 14.58
N VAL A 35 10.78 2.89 15.54
CA VAL A 35 11.98 3.70 15.29
C VAL A 35 12.85 3.07 14.22
N LEU A 36 13.14 1.77 14.35
CA LEU A 36 13.94 1.03 13.36
C LEU A 36 13.26 0.96 11.99
N THR A 37 11.94 0.73 11.98
CA THR A 37 11.19 0.70 10.73
C THR A 37 11.21 2.06 10.02
N LYS A 38 11.15 3.16 10.76
CA LYS A 38 11.27 4.51 10.19
C LYS A 38 12.68 4.82 9.71
N ALA A 39 13.70 4.39 10.42
CA ALA A 39 15.08 4.48 9.95
C ALA A 39 15.26 3.77 8.59
N GLU A 40 14.66 2.59 8.42
CA GLU A 40 14.68 1.90 7.13
C GLU A 40 13.92 2.63 6.03
N ASP A 41 12.75 3.18 6.33
CA ASP A 41 11.99 3.95 5.34
C ASP A 41 12.79 5.17 4.84
N ILE A 42 13.51 5.85 5.76
CA ILE A 42 14.41 6.95 5.43
C ILE A 42 15.58 6.44 4.58
N TRP A 43 16.22 5.36 5.02
CA TRP A 43 17.37 4.79 4.31
C TRP A 43 17.02 4.35 2.89
N ARG A 44 15.89 3.68 2.68
CA ARG A 44 15.40 3.33 1.34
C ARG A 44 15.17 4.56 0.46
N GLY A 45 14.71 5.67 1.05
CA GLY A 45 14.61 6.94 0.34
C GLY A 45 15.97 7.47 -0.09
N ILE A 46 16.97 7.40 0.79
CA ILE A 46 18.35 7.78 0.50
C ILE A 46 18.97 6.89 -0.58
N GLU A 47 18.84 5.57 -0.44
CA GLU A 47 19.32 4.60 -1.45
C GLU A 47 18.72 4.87 -2.83
N LYS A 48 17.44 5.18 -2.88
CA LYS A 48 16.77 5.52 -4.14
C LYS A 48 17.35 6.78 -4.78
N CYS A 49 17.79 7.75 -3.99
CA CYS A 49 18.48 8.95 -4.49
C CYS A 49 19.93 8.68 -4.88
N LEU A 50 20.63 7.80 -4.18
CA LEU A 50 22.04 7.50 -4.42
C LEU A 50 22.25 6.54 -5.61
N TYR A 51 21.41 5.51 -5.71
CA TYR A 51 21.63 4.39 -6.64
C TYR A 51 20.47 4.17 -7.63
N GLY A 52 19.34 4.86 -7.43
CA GLY A 52 18.13 4.73 -8.25
C GLY A 52 17.78 6.01 -9.01
N ASN A 53 16.52 6.08 -9.42
CA ASN A 53 15.98 7.21 -10.20
C ASN A 53 15.36 8.32 -9.30
N GLY A 54 15.69 8.34 -8.02
CA GLY A 54 15.16 9.34 -7.08
C GLY A 54 16.01 10.61 -7.10
N ASN A 55 15.36 11.76 -7.27
CA ASN A 55 16.05 13.05 -7.29
C ASN A 55 15.87 13.84 -5.99
N ILE A 56 14.88 13.50 -5.15
CA ILE A 56 14.51 14.28 -3.96
C ILE A 56 13.96 13.34 -2.89
N LEU A 57 14.44 13.50 -1.65
CA LEU A 57 13.83 12.90 -0.48
C LEU A 57 12.51 13.63 -0.16
N ARG A 58 11.44 12.88 0.00
CA ARG A 58 10.13 13.41 0.37
C ARG A 58 9.80 12.99 1.80
N PHE A 59 9.47 13.97 2.62
CA PHE A 59 9.03 13.77 4.00
C PHE A 59 7.52 14.03 4.11
N SER A 60 6.86 13.31 5.02
CA SER A 60 5.47 13.61 5.39
C SER A 60 5.39 15.02 5.99
N LYS A 61 4.32 15.73 5.70
CA LYS A 61 4.09 17.05 6.29
C LYS A 61 3.64 16.89 7.74
N TYR A 62 3.92 17.90 8.55
CA TYR A 62 3.39 17.95 9.91
C TYR A 62 1.86 17.89 9.89
N GLY A 63 1.27 17.04 10.74
CA GLY A 63 -0.18 16.80 10.78
C GLY A 63 -0.72 15.76 9.80
N GLU A 64 0.10 15.24 8.89
CA GLU A 64 -0.25 14.06 8.10
C GLU A 64 -0.03 12.78 8.91
N LEU A 65 -1.01 11.88 8.88
CA LEU A 65 -0.88 10.56 9.51
C LEU A 65 -0.09 9.63 8.58
N PRO A 66 1.17 9.27 8.90
CA PRO A 66 1.95 8.35 8.08
C PRO A 66 1.48 6.91 8.28
N CYS A 67 1.85 6.04 7.36
CA CYS A 67 1.75 4.60 7.59
C CYS A 67 2.65 4.18 8.75
N ILE A 68 2.11 3.34 9.64
CA ILE A 68 2.83 2.76 10.77
C ILE A 68 3.02 1.28 10.49
N ARG A 69 4.25 0.86 10.33
CA ARG A 69 4.61 -0.54 10.04
C ARG A 69 5.37 -1.16 11.21
N ALA A 70 4.96 -2.35 11.59
CA ALA A 70 5.70 -3.19 12.52
C ALA A 70 6.16 -4.45 11.78
N LYS A 71 7.46 -4.74 11.81
CA LYS A 71 8.05 -5.90 11.11
C LYS A 71 7.83 -7.24 11.82
N GLN A 72 7.42 -7.20 13.06
CA GLN A 72 7.20 -8.38 13.89
C GLN A 72 5.77 -8.34 14.42
N ILE A 73 5.05 -9.46 14.26
CA ILE A 73 3.65 -9.56 14.69
C ILE A 73 3.50 -9.39 16.20
N ASN A 74 4.48 -9.86 16.98
CA ASN A 74 4.43 -9.84 18.45
C ASN A 74 4.97 -8.54 19.05
N ARG A 75 5.49 -7.63 18.22
CA ARG A 75 6.06 -6.35 18.66
C ARG A 75 5.55 -5.21 17.80
N GLY A 76 5.17 -4.13 18.45
CA GLY A 76 4.70 -2.91 17.81
C GLY A 76 3.20 -2.93 17.53
N ILE A 77 2.68 -3.85 16.73
CA ILE A 77 1.26 -4.02 16.42
C ILE A 77 0.87 -5.49 16.63
N PRO A 78 0.86 -5.99 17.88
CA PRO A 78 0.41 -7.35 18.16
C PRO A 78 -1.06 -7.51 17.80
N ILE A 79 -1.38 -8.68 17.26
CA ILE A 79 -2.74 -9.08 16.90
C ILE A 79 -3.17 -10.20 17.83
N SER A 80 -4.38 -10.11 18.34
CA SER A 80 -4.98 -11.12 19.21
C SER A 80 -6.42 -11.41 18.80
N VAL A 81 -6.91 -12.56 19.23
CA VAL A 81 -8.31 -12.96 19.06
C VAL A 81 -8.97 -12.93 20.42
N THR A 82 -10.10 -12.23 20.53
CA THR A 82 -10.95 -12.23 21.71
C THR A 82 -12.39 -12.31 21.23
N ASP A 83 -13.18 -13.22 21.79
CA ASP A 83 -14.57 -13.45 21.41
C ASP A 83 -14.75 -13.66 19.89
N ASN A 84 -13.87 -14.45 19.29
CA ASN A 84 -13.83 -14.74 17.85
C ASN A 84 -13.71 -13.48 16.96
N LYS A 85 -13.13 -12.41 17.50
CA LYS A 85 -12.88 -11.16 16.79
C LYS A 85 -11.41 -10.81 16.84
N LEU A 86 -10.90 -10.29 15.71
CA LEU A 86 -9.54 -9.79 15.63
C LEU A 86 -9.40 -8.43 16.31
N HIS A 87 -8.37 -8.30 17.11
CA HIS A 87 -7.97 -7.06 17.75
C HIS A 87 -6.50 -6.80 17.47
N PHE A 88 -6.11 -5.54 17.43
CA PHE A 88 -4.70 -5.17 17.43
C PHE A 88 -4.41 -4.19 18.57
N LYS A 89 -3.18 -4.24 19.06
CA LYS A 89 -2.70 -3.36 20.11
C LYS A 89 -1.70 -2.35 19.54
N LEU A 90 -1.85 -1.09 19.92
CA LEU A 90 -0.89 -0.03 19.62
C LEU A 90 -0.57 0.72 20.91
N GLY A 91 0.64 0.52 21.42
CA GLY A 91 1.01 0.98 22.76
C GLY A 91 0.10 0.36 23.84
N ARG A 92 -0.64 1.19 24.57
CA ARG A 92 -1.58 0.74 25.61
C ARG A 92 -3.01 0.56 25.11
N MET A 93 -3.31 0.98 23.90
CA MET A 93 -4.66 0.94 23.31
C MET A 93 -4.91 -0.36 22.56
N VAL A 94 -6.12 -0.91 22.72
CA VAL A 94 -6.61 -2.08 21.99
C VAL A 94 -7.72 -1.62 21.04
N PHE A 95 -7.64 -2.04 19.79
CA PHE A 95 -8.60 -1.69 18.73
C PHE A 95 -9.22 -2.95 18.16
N GLY A 96 -10.53 -2.95 18.00
CA GLY A 96 -11.24 -3.99 17.27
C GLY A 96 -11.04 -3.81 15.76
N ILE A 97 -10.86 -4.91 15.04
CA ILE A 97 -10.73 -4.93 13.59
C ILE A 97 -12.11 -5.24 12.98
N GLN A 98 -12.59 -4.35 12.14
CA GLN A 98 -13.80 -4.57 11.37
C GLN A 98 -13.43 -5.21 10.02
N ILE A 99 -13.89 -6.43 9.79
CA ILE A 99 -13.68 -7.17 8.54
C ILE A 99 -14.93 -7.00 7.70
N ASN A 100 -14.78 -6.35 6.54
CA ASN A 100 -15.89 -6.11 5.61
C ASN A 100 -15.71 -6.84 4.26
N ASP A 101 -14.67 -7.68 4.16
CA ASP A 101 -14.34 -8.36 2.91
C ASP A 101 -14.97 -9.73 2.86
N ARG A 102 -15.97 -9.89 1.99
CA ARG A 102 -16.63 -11.17 1.75
C ARG A 102 -15.79 -12.13 0.91
N PHE A 103 -14.76 -11.63 0.22
CA PHE A 103 -13.95 -12.42 -0.70
C PHE A 103 -12.78 -13.15 -0.02
N HIS A 104 -12.40 -12.73 1.19
CA HIS A 104 -11.26 -13.26 1.94
C HIS A 104 -11.67 -13.88 3.28
N GLN A 105 -12.89 -14.35 3.40
CA GLN A 105 -13.37 -14.94 4.65
C GLN A 105 -12.57 -16.18 5.04
N ASP A 106 -12.23 -17.02 4.05
CA ASP A 106 -11.46 -18.25 4.29
C ASP A 106 -10.04 -17.94 4.83
N GLU A 107 -9.39 -16.90 4.28
CA GLU A 107 -8.08 -16.44 4.76
C GLU A 107 -8.18 -15.83 6.16
N VAL A 108 -9.25 -15.12 6.45
CA VAL A 108 -9.51 -14.57 7.78
C VAL A 108 -9.74 -15.68 8.79
N ASP A 109 -10.57 -16.67 8.47
CA ASP A 109 -10.86 -17.82 9.32
C ASP A 109 -9.60 -18.64 9.60
N ALA A 110 -8.73 -18.81 8.59
CA ALA A 110 -7.45 -19.49 8.76
C ALA A 110 -6.48 -18.70 9.67
N VAL A 111 -6.45 -17.37 9.58
CA VAL A 111 -5.67 -16.52 10.49
C VAL A 111 -6.22 -16.58 11.91
N LEU A 112 -7.55 -16.58 12.07
CA LEU A 112 -8.20 -16.73 13.38
C LEU A 112 -7.84 -18.07 14.03
N SER A 113 -7.92 -19.17 13.28
CA SER A 113 -7.55 -20.49 13.75
C SER A 113 -6.08 -20.56 14.17
N TYR A 114 -5.18 -20.03 13.33
CA TYR A 114 -3.75 -19.98 13.66
C TYR A 114 -3.49 -19.22 14.96
N LEU A 115 -4.10 -18.04 15.15
CA LEU A 115 -3.92 -17.23 16.34
C LEU A 115 -4.50 -17.88 17.60
N ALA A 116 -5.62 -18.60 17.46
CA ALA A 116 -6.20 -19.38 18.55
C ALA A 116 -5.31 -20.56 18.95
N GLU A 117 -4.73 -21.24 17.97
CA GLU A 117 -3.79 -22.35 18.21
C GLU A 117 -2.44 -21.88 18.74
N SER A 118 -1.95 -20.73 18.31
CA SER A 118 -0.65 -20.17 18.75
C SER A 118 -0.65 -19.69 20.20
N GLU A 119 -1.80 -19.46 20.80
CA GLU A 119 -1.90 -19.27 22.25
C GLU A 119 -1.61 -20.54 23.04
N ILE A 120 -1.73 -21.72 22.38
CA ILE A 120 -1.54 -23.05 22.99
C ILE A 120 -0.13 -23.60 22.67
N LEU A 121 0.45 -23.23 21.53
CA LEU A 121 1.75 -23.71 21.08
C LEU A 121 2.80 -22.61 21.18
N ASP A 122 3.93 -22.90 21.84
CA ASP A 122 5.11 -22.04 21.85
C ASP A 122 5.60 -21.80 20.40
N ASP A 123 5.97 -20.56 20.08
CA ASP A 123 6.52 -20.15 18.76
C ASP A 123 7.66 -21.07 18.26
N ARG A 124 8.40 -21.70 19.17
CA ARG A 124 9.45 -22.68 18.85
C ARG A 124 8.88 -23.98 18.31
N ALA A 125 7.81 -24.48 18.88
CA ALA A 125 7.15 -25.71 18.45
C ALA A 125 6.56 -25.54 17.04
N VAL A 126 5.92 -24.40 16.76
CA VAL A 126 5.37 -24.06 15.44
C VAL A 126 6.48 -23.97 14.39
N ASN A 127 7.61 -23.30 14.70
CA ASN A 127 8.75 -23.20 13.79
C ASN A 127 9.42 -24.56 13.51
N THR A 128 9.41 -25.46 14.47
CA THR A 128 9.92 -26.83 14.30
C THR A 128 9.01 -27.63 13.37
N LEU A 129 7.71 -27.57 13.57
CA LEU A 129 6.73 -28.25 12.71
C LEU A 129 6.80 -27.76 11.25
N ILE A 130 7.00 -26.46 11.04
CA ILE A 130 7.19 -25.89 9.69
C ILE A 130 8.49 -26.40 9.04
N LYS A 131 9.59 -26.48 9.80
CA LYS A 131 10.87 -26.99 9.31
C LYS A 131 10.83 -28.48 8.97
N ASP A 132 10.05 -29.25 9.70
CA ASP A 132 9.87 -30.69 9.49
C ASP A 132 8.93 -31.03 8.34
N GLY A 133 8.53 -30.02 7.55
CA GLY A 133 7.69 -30.21 6.34
C GLY A 133 6.24 -30.54 6.64
N CYS A 134 5.81 -30.41 7.88
CA CYS A 134 4.38 -30.47 8.22
C CYS A 134 3.69 -29.30 7.54
N CYS A 135 2.86 -29.58 6.54
CA CYS A 135 1.96 -28.60 5.91
C CYS A 135 0.92 -28.19 6.96
N ILE A 136 1.26 -27.17 7.73
CA ILE A 136 0.25 -26.45 8.50
C ILE A 136 -0.56 -25.70 7.47
N ASP A 137 -1.78 -26.14 7.20
CA ASP A 137 -2.73 -25.49 6.27
C ASP A 137 -3.23 -24.13 6.81
N THR A 138 -2.48 -23.55 7.74
CA THR A 138 -2.81 -22.30 8.43
C THR A 138 -1.93 -21.16 7.93
N TYR A 139 -2.56 -19.99 7.77
CA TYR A 139 -1.85 -18.77 7.39
C TYR A 139 -1.17 -18.14 8.61
N ARG A 140 0.13 -18.02 8.56
CA ARG A 140 0.92 -17.39 9.63
C ARG A 140 0.98 -15.87 9.42
N PRO A 141 0.52 -15.05 10.38
CA PRO A 141 0.74 -13.61 10.34
C PRO A 141 2.21 -13.27 10.51
N CYS A 142 2.78 -12.48 9.58
CA CYS A 142 4.18 -12.08 9.61
C CYS A 142 4.37 -10.69 10.22
N TYR A 143 3.65 -9.71 9.69
CA TYR A 143 3.70 -8.34 10.18
C TYR A 143 2.45 -7.56 9.80
N ALA A 144 2.24 -6.45 10.49
CA ALA A 144 1.10 -5.57 10.28
C ALA A 144 1.52 -4.15 9.92
N THR A 145 0.71 -3.49 9.11
CA THR A 145 0.87 -2.08 8.74
C THR A 145 -0.45 -1.36 8.90
N LEU A 146 -0.47 -0.28 9.67
CA LEU A 146 -1.60 0.63 9.74
C LEU A 146 -1.48 1.67 8.64
N VAL A 147 -2.48 1.73 7.79
CA VAL A 147 -2.53 2.62 6.62
C VAL A 147 -3.69 3.60 6.78
N PRO A 148 -3.43 4.84 7.19
CA PRO A 148 -4.47 5.86 7.23
C PRO A 148 -4.81 6.32 5.82
N ARG A 149 -6.10 6.47 5.54
CA ARG A 149 -6.61 7.01 4.28
C ARG A 149 -7.67 8.06 4.54
N MET A 150 -7.57 9.17 3.85
CA MET A 150 -8.61 10.19 3.83
C MET A 150 -9.67 9.78 2.80
N ILE A 151 -10.88 9.46 3.26
CA ILE A 151 -12.00 9.08 2.40
C ILE A 151 -13.18 9.98 2.73
N ARG A 152 -13.63 10.76 1.75
CA ARG A 152 -14.75 11.72 1.89
C ARG A 152 -14.59 12.65 3.09
N GLY A 153 -13.37 13.19 3.28
CA GLY A 153 -13.06 14.13 4.36
C GLY A 153 -12.90 13.50 5.75
N LYS A 154 -12.97 12.16 5.88
CA LYS A 154 -12.76 11.45 7.13
C LYS A 154 -11.57 10.52 7.04
N TYR A 155 -10.74 10.50 8.08
CA TYR A 155 -9.68 9.50 8.19
C TYR A 155 -10.28 8.13 8.52
N ARG A 156 -9.84 7.13 7.74
CA ARG A 156 -10.05 5.71 8.04
C ARG A 156 -8.69 5.05 8.14
N VAL A 157 -8.52 4.18 9.11
CA VAL A 157 -7.28 3.42 9.29
C VAL A 157 -7.56 1.99 8.87
N TYR A 158 -6.76 1.50 7.94
CA TYR A 158 -6.80 0.11 7.47
C TYR A 158 -5.63 -0.64 8.08
N LEU A 159 -5.90 -1.83 8.56
CA LEU A 159 -4.86 -2.77 8.95
C LEU A 159 -4.55 -3.67 7.73
N HIS A 160 -3.33 -3.55 7.22
CA HIS A 160 -2.79 -4.48 6.24
C HIS A 160 -1.99 -5.53 7.00
N LEU A 161 -2.52 -6.74 7.03
CA LEU A 161 -1.85 -7.90 7.62
C LEU A 161 -1.16 -8.68 6.51
N THR A 162 0.16 -8.85 6.63
CA THR A 162 0.91 -9.75 5.75
C THR A 162 0.92 -11.12 6.37
N ILE A 163 0.45 -12.09 5.62
CA ILE A 163 0.35 -13.50 6.01
C ILE A 163 1.22 -14.35 5.11
N GLU A 164 1.85 -15.37 5.68
CA GLU A 164 2.59 -16.42 5.00
C GLU A 164 1.74 -17.68 4.98
N GLY A 165 1.69 -18.39 3.88
CA GLY A 165 0.93 -19.61 3.74
C GLY A 165 0.64 -19.94 2.28
N LYS A 166 0.13 -21.15 2.04
CA LYS A 166 -0.28 -21.58 0.71
C LYS A 166 -1.71 -21.15 0.46
N ALA A 167 -1.91 -20.31 -0.54
CA ALA A 167 -3.25 -19.86 -0.92
C ALA A 167 -4.16 -21.05 -1.20
N LYS A 168 -5.32 -21.09 -0.52
CA LYS A 168 -6.32 -22.11 -0.75
C LYS A 168 -6.96 -21.93 -2.14
N PRO A 169 -7.32 -23.00 -2.84
CA PRO A 169 -8.08 -22.89 -4.07
C PRO A 169 -9.38 -22.12 -3.83
N LYS A 170 -9.70 -21.15 -4.69
CA LYS A 170 -10.97 -20.45 -4.62
C LYS A 170 -12.05 -21.30 -5.28
N TYR A 171 -13.17 -21.44 -4.60
CA TYR A 171 -14.32 -22.22 -5.10
C TYR A 171 -15.45 -21.27 -5.55
N ASP A 172 -16.23 -21.71 -6.51
CA ASP A 172 -17.47 -21.04 -6.90
C ASP A 172 -18.61 -21.37 -5.91
N LYS A 173 -19.80 -20.77 -6.13
CA LYS A 173 -20.99 -21.03 -5.32
C LYS A 173 -21.49 -22.49 -5.38
N HIS A 174 -20.98 -23.29 -6.30
CA HIS A 174 -21.34 -24.72 -6.50
C HIS A 174 -20.24 -25.66 -5.94
N GLY A 175 -19.17 -25.13 -5.30
CA GLY A 175 -18.09 -25.94 -4.76
C GLY A 175 -17.05 -26.38 -5.78
N ASN A 176 -17.07 -25.86 -7.02
CA ASN A 176 -16.03 -26.15 -8.01
C ASN A 176 -14.89 -25.16 -7.89
N PRO A 177 -13.62 -25.59 -8.08
CA PRO A 177 -12.51 -24.65 -8.15
C PRO A 177 -12.76 -23.60 -9.22
N ARG A 178 -12.67 -22.31 -8.87
CA ARG A 178 -12.82 -21.20 -9.82
C ARG A 178 -11.80 -21.25 -10.94
N HIS A 179 -10.62 -21.75 -10.63
CA HIS A 179 -9.53 -21.92 -11.58
C HIS A 179 -9.07 -23.37 -11.54
N LYS A 180 -9.24 -24.10 -12.64
CA LYS A 180 -8.62 -25.40 -12.80
C LYS A 180 -7.14 -25.17 -13.09
N TYR A 181 -6.27 -25.80 -12.33
CA TYR A 181 -4.85 -25.82 -12.66
C TYR A 181 -4.66 -26.57 -13.97
N GLY A 182 -4.22 -25.87 -15.01
CA GLY A 182 -3.80 -26.47 -16.26
C GLY A 182 -2.40 -27.09 -16.13
N LYS A 183 -2.10 -27.99 -17.07
CA LYS A 183 -0.73 -28.44 -17.30
C LYS A 183 -0.19 -27.63 -18.47
N GLY A 184 0.98 -26.99 -18.32
CA GLY A 184 1.61 -26.20 -19.36
C GLY A 184 2.11 -24.86 -18.84
N MET A 185 2.66 -24.06 -19.73
CA MET A 185 3.16 -22.71 -19.47
C MET A 185 2.31 -21.69 -20.22
N ILE A 186 2.07 -20.56 -19.60
CA ILE A 186 1.46 -19.40 -20.24
C ILE A 186 2.37 -18.20 -20.09
N GLY A 187 2.68 -17.55 -21.18
CA GLY A 187 3.33 -16.24 -21.20
C GLY A 187 2.26 -15.15 -21.22
N ALA A 188 2.34 -14.18 -20.33
CA ALA A 188 1.43 -13.03 -20.33
C ALA A 188 2.23 -11.73 -20.33
N ASP A 189 1.84 -10.81 -21.20
CA ASP A 189 2.32 -9.43 -21.22
C ASP A 189 1.17 -8.49 -20.89
N ILE A 190 1.33 -7.74 -19.80
CA ILE A 190 0.30 -6.85 -19.28
C ILE A 190 0.64 -5.41 -19.68
N GLY A 191 -0.02 -4.93 -20.71
CA GLY A 191 0.01 -3.53 -21.11
C GLY A 191 -0.93 -2.65 -20.26
N THR A 192 -0.99 -1.37 -20.60
CA THR A 192 -1.85 -0.40 -19.89
C THR A 192 -3.33 -0.58 -20.18
N GLN A 193 -3.69 -1.16 -21.32
CA GLN A 193 -5.06 -1.35 -21.80
C GLN A 193 -5.30 -2.74 -22.37
N THR A 194 -4.27 -3.55 -22.55
CA THR A 194 -4.34 -4.86 -23.17
C THR A 194 -3.60 -5.88 -22.35
N VAL A 195 -4.10 -7.12 -22.37
CA VAL A 195 -3.37 -8.29 -21.90
C VAL A 195 -3.15 -9.21 -23.10
N ALA A 196 -1.90 -9.36 -23.51
CA ALA A 196 -1.51 -10.38 -24.47
C ALA A 196 -1.14 -11.66 -23.72
N TYR A 197 -1.56 -12.79 -24.22
CA TYR A 197 -1.19 -14.09 -23.65
C TYR A 197 -0.88 -15.10 -24.76
N THR A 198 0.04 -15.98 -24.46
CA THR A 198 0.41 -17.10 -25.31
C THR A 198 0.62 -18.35 -24.47
N SER A 199 0.11 -19.47 -24.97
CA SER A 199 0.34 -20.81 -24.42
C SER A 199 0.76 -21.75 -25.56
N ASP A 200 1.02 -23.01 -25.24
CA ASP A 200 1.35 -24.02 -26.24
C ASP A 200 0.22 -24.25 -27.26
N THR A 201 -1.01 -23.89 -26.90
CA THR A 201 -2.23 -24.19 -27.69
C THR A 201 -2.99 -22.96 -28.14
N GLU A 202 -2.75 -21.80 -27.54
CA GLU A 202 -3.57 -20.60 -27.80
C GLU A 202 -2.73 -19.32 -27.68
N VAL A 203 -3.04 -18.37 -28.55
CA VAL A 203 -2.52 -17.00 -28.49
C VAL A 203 -3.70 -16.04 -28.49
N GLY A 204 -3.71 -15.07 -27.60
CA GLY A 204 -4.80 -14.10 -27.52
C GLY A 204 -4.38 -12.73 -27.11
N LEU A 205 -5.19 -11.75 -27.45
CA LEU A 205 -5.09 -10.37 -27.03
C LEU A 205 -6.43 -9.94 -26.46
N LYS A 206 -6.46 -9.61 -25.18
CA LYS A 206 -7.64 -9.05 -24.51
C LYS A 206 -7.49 -7.55 -24.35
N ASN A 207 -8.52 -6.81 -24.74
CA ASN A 207 -8.57 -5.36 -24.54
C ASN A 207 -9.39 -5.04 -23.29
N LEU A 208 -8.71 -4.65 -22.20
CA LEU A 208 -9.35 -4.32 -20.92
C LEU A 208 -10.25 -3.07 -21.01
N SER A 209 -10.05 -2.21 -22.01
CA SER A 209 -10.85 -1.00 -22.19
C SER A 209 -12.27 -1.27 -22.69
N GLU A 210 -12.49 -2.39 -23.38
CA GLU A 210 -13.81 -2.75 -23.88
C GLU A 210 -14.78 -3.14 -22.77
N ARG A 211 -14.26 -3.66 -21.66
CA ARG A 211 -15.04 -4.00 -20.45
C ARG A 211 -15.20 -2.83 -19.49
N GLY A 212 -14.44 -1.78 -19.69
CA GLY A 212 -14.39 -0.60 -18.81
C GLY A 212 -15.27 0.57 -19.26
N ASN A 213 -16.52 0.38 -19.68
CA ASN A 213 -17.44 1.48 -20.03
C ASN A 213 -17.54 2.54 -18.91
N SER A 214 -17.41 2.15 -17.66
CA SER A 214 -17.34 3.04 -16.50
C SER A 214 -16.05 3.89 -16.47
N ILE A 215 -14.96 3.39 -17.07
CA ILE A 215 -13.66 4.10 -17.12
C ILE A 215 -13.70 5.23 -18.13
N GLN A 216 -14.28 5.00 -19.33
CA GLN A 216 -14.38 6.01 -20.39
C GLN A 216 -15.24 7.22 -19.97
N THR A 217 -16.35 6.98 -19.26
CA THR A 217 -17.18 8.06 -18.72
C THR A 217 -16.47 8.88 -17.65
N SER A 218 -15.54 8.28 -16.92
CA SER A 218 -14.77 8.97 -15.89
C SER A 218 -13.64 9.85 -16.45
N GLU A 219 -13.05 9.51 -17.59
CA GLU A 219 -12.02 10.34 -18.25
C GLU A 219 -12.53 11.72 -18.65
N ARG A 220 -13.78 11.79 -19.13
CA ARG A 220 -14.40 13.09 -19.44
C ARG A 220 -14.58 13.93 -18.17
N LYS A 221 -15.04 13.31 -17.07
CA LYS A 221 -15.20 13.99 -15.78
C LYS A 221 -13.86 14.47 -15.24
N GLU A 222 -12.83 13.66 -15.36
CA GLU A 222 -11.47 14.00 -14.95
C GLU A 222 -10.92 15.20 -15.72
N ARG A 223 -11.05 15.21 -17.04
CA ARG A 223 -10.65 16.34 -17.89
C ARG A 223 -11.40 17.64 -17.52
N LEU A 224 -12.68 17.55 -17.22
CA LEU A 224 -13.47 18.72 -16.79
C LEU A 224 -13.01 19.25 -15.44
N LEU A 225 -12.68 18.37 -14.48
CA LEU A 225 -12.14 18.76 -13.18
C LEU A 225 -10.76 19.42 -13.34
N TYR A 226 -9.86 18.85 -14.16
CA TYR A 226 -8.57 19.49 -14.45
C TYR A 226 -8.71 20.88 -15.02
N ARG A 227 -9.60 21.09 -16.00
CA ARG A 227 -9.86 22.39 -16.57
C ARG A 227 -10.43 23.38 -15.53
N ALA A 228 -11.31 22.92 -14.65
CA ALA A 228 -11.86 23.74 -13.57
C ALA A 228 -10.77 24.11 -12.54
N MET A 229 -9.92 23.16 -12.17
CA MET A 229 -8.77 23.39 -11.28
C MET A 229 -7.78 24.38 -11.90
N ASP A 230 -7.47 24.24 -13.19
CA ASP A 230 -6.55 25.14 -13.88
C ASP A 230 -7.10 26.57 -13.93
N ARG A 231 -8.39 26.76 -14.30
CA ARG A 231 -9.05 28.07 -14.24
C ARG A 231 -8.97 28.69 -12.84
N SER A 232 -9.29 27.93 -11.81
CA SER A 232 -9.23 28.42 -10.43
C SER A 232 -7.80 28.79 -10.01
N ARG A 233 -6.81 27.99 -10.44
CA ARG A 233 -5.39 28.25 -10.16
C ARG A 233 -4.90 29.51 -10.88
N ARG A 234 -5.28 29.72 -12.14
CA ARG A 234 -4.93 30.93 -12.90
C ARG A 234 -5.54 32.17 -12.27
N ALA A 235 -6.81 32.12 -11.93
CA ALA A 235 -7.50 33.25 -11.29
C ALA A 235 -6.87 33.66 -9.95
N THR A 236 -6.33 32.68 -9.20
CA THR A 236 -5.72 32.95 -7.89
C THR A 236 -4.24 33.37 -8.00
N ASN A 237 -3.56 33.06 -9.11
CA ASN A 237 -2.13 33.32 -9.28
C ASN A 237 -1.81 33.92 -10.67
N PRO A 238 -2.41 35.03 -11.08
CA PRO A 238 -2.17 35.58 -12.41
C PRO A 238 -0.71 35.92 -12.67
N GLN A 239 0.02 36.31 -11.64
CA GLN A 239 1.45 36.65 -11.71
C GLN A 239 2.35 35.50 -12.16
N ASN A 240 1.90 34.25 -12.04
CA ASN A 240 2.64 33.05 -12.40
C ASN A 240 2.45 32.63 -13.87
N TYR A 241 1.66 33.35 -14.63
CA TYR A 241 1.33 33.05 -16.02
C TYR A 241 1.82 34.16 -16.97
N ASN A 242 2.16 33.77 -18.18
CA ASN A 242 2.41 34.66 -19.29
C ASN A 242 1.07 35.11 -19.94
N ASP A 243 1.12 36.11 -20.81
CA ASP A 243 -0.06 36.63 -21.52
C ASP A 243 -0.71 35.59 -22.43
N ASP A 244 0.09 34.63 -22.95
CA ASP A 244 -0.38 33.48 -23.70
C ASP A 244 -1.03 32.38 -22.85
N GLY A 245 -1.08 32.57 -21.52
CA GLY A 245 -1.64 31.63 -20.56
C GLY A 245 -0.73 30.46 -20.19
N THR A 246 0.52 30.43 -20.65
CA THR A 246 1.51 29.46 -20.23
C THR A 246 2.09 29.81 -18.86
N VAL A 247 2.60 28.81 -18.15
CA VAL A 247 3.24 29.03 -16.84
C VAL A 247 4.63 29.59 -17.04
N LYS A 248 4.95 30.74 -16.39
CA LYS A 248 6.29 31.33 -16.42
C LYS A 248 7.35 30.32 -15.98
N LYS A 249 8.55 30.41 -16.51
CA LYS A 249 9.70 29.59 -16.09
C LYS A 249 10.24 30.05 -14.71
N GLY A 250 10.94 29.18 -13.97
CA GLY A 250 11.59 29.47 -12.69
C GLY A 250 10.76 29.11 -11.46
N ARG A 251 11.30 29.42 -10.26
CA ARG A 251 10.67 29.10 -8.97
C ARG A 251 9.45 30.00 -8.75
N LYS A 252 8.34 29.39 -8.28
CA LYS A 252 7.05 30.07 -8.07
C LYS A 252 6.44 29.71 -6.74
N THR A 253 5.69 30.66 -6.20
CA THR A 253 4.80 30.40 -5.05
C THR A 253 3.37 30.30 -5.53
N TRP A 254 2.67 29.25 -5.11
CA TRP A 254 1.29 28.99 -5.49
C TRP A 254 0.35 29.19 -4.31
N LYS A 255 -0.66 30.02 -4.50
CA LYS A 255 -1.78 30.14 -3.58
C LYS A 255 -2.96 29.32 -4.12
N TYR A 256 -3.68 28.65 -3.25
CA TYR A 256 -4.82 27.81 -3.62
C TYR A 256 -6.09 28.31 -2.93
N SER A 257 -7.08 28.66 -3.73
CA SER A 257 -8.40 29.04 -3.23
C SER A 257 -9.13 27.87 -2.60
N ASN A 258 -10.13 28.12 -1.77
CA ASN A 258 -10.97 27.05 -1.21
C ASN A 258 -11.72 26.30 -2.32
N HIS A 259 -12.08 26.98 -3.40
CA HIS A 259 -12.67 26.35 -4.57
C HIS A 259 -11.72 25.33 -5.22
N TYR A 260 -10.45 25.70 -5.43
CA TYR A 260 -9.42 24.79 -5.93
C TYR A 260 -9.25 23.57 -5.03
N LYS A 261 -9.21 23.76 -3.71
CA LYS A 261 -9.07 22.66 -2.75
C LYS A 261 -10.23 21.66 -2.85
N LYS A 262 -11.47 22.16 -2.92
CA LYS A 262 -12.67 21.32 -3.13
C LYS A 262 -12.64 20.53 -4.45
N LEU A 263 -12.20 21.19 -5.55
CA LEU A 263 -12.05 20.51 -6.84
C LEU A 263 -10.96 19.42 -6.78
N LYS A 264 -9.85 19.68 -6.09
CA LYS A 264 -8.77 18.71 -5.89
C LYS A 264 -9.23 17.49 -5.08
N GLU A 265 -10.06 17.67 -4.07
CA GLU A 265 -10.68 16.58 -3.31
C GLU A 265 -11.56 15.71 -4.20
N LYS A 266 -12.43 16.35 -5.00
CA LYS A 266 -13.28 15.66 -5.98
C LYS A 266 -12.45 14.86 -7.00
N HIS A 267 -11.38 15.46 -7.51
CA HIS A 267 -10.47 14.80 -8.43
C HIS A 267 -9.78 13.60 -7.79
N SER A 268 -9.28 13.74 -6.57
CA SER A 268 -8.64 12.64 -5.83
C SER A 268 -9.60 11.48 -5.58
N GLU A 269 -10.87 11.78 -5.27
CA GLU A 269 -11.89 10.75 -5.09
C GLU A 269 -12.23 10.04 -6.42
N LEU A 270 -12.31 10.78 -7.52
CA LEU A 270 -12.52 10.20 -8.85
C LEU A 270 -11.36 9.27 -9.25
N CYS A 271 -10.11 9.70 -9.02
CA CYS A 271 -8.94 8.86 -9.27
C CYS A 271 -8.96 7.57 -8.43
N ARG A 272 -9.41 7.66 -7.17
CA ARG A 272 -9.57 6.50 -6.30
C ARG A 272 -10.62 5.52 -6.84
N ILE A 273 -11.77 6.03 -7.28
CA ILE A 273 -12.84 5.22 -7.87
C ILE A 273 -12.34 4.56 -9.17
N ASN A 274 -11.64 5.30 -10.02
CA ASN A 274 -11.07 4.77 -11.25
C ASN A 274 -10.04 3.65 -10.99
N ALA A 275 -9.21 3.81 -9.95
CA ALA A 275 -8.26 2.78 -9.57
C ALA A 275 -8.96 1.49 -9.10
N ILE A 276 -10.05 1.61 -8.34
CA ILE A 276 -10.86 0.47 -7.91
C ILE A 276 -11.52 -0.21 -9.12
N ASN A 277 -12.13 0.57 -10.02
CA ASN A 277 -12.79 0.03 -11.21
C ASN A 277 -11.82 -0.72 -12.12
N ARG A 278 -10.60 -0.19 -12.30
CA ARG A 278 -9.53 -0.89 -13.04
C ARG A 278 -9.14 -2.21 -12.39
N GLN A 279 -9.01 -2.20 -11.06
CA GLN A 279 -8.67 -3.42 -10.31
C GLN A 279 -9.79 -4.47 -10.41
N LEU A 280 -11.05 -4.04 -10.34
CA LEU A 280 -12.20 -4.94 -10.52
C LEU A 280 -12.20 -5.53 -11.92
N ALA A 281 -12.02 -4.73 -12.97
CA ALA A 281 -11.95 -5.20 -14.34
C ALA A 281 -10.83 -6.25 -14.56
N ILE A 282 -9.67 -6.08 -13.92
CA ILE A 282 -8.57 -7.05 -13.98
C ILE A 282 -8.91 -8.34 -13.23
N ASN A 283 -9.65 -8.25 -12.12
CA ASN A 283 -10.00 -9.41 -11.29
C ASN A 283 -11.15 -10.26 -11.88
N GLU A 284 -11.93 -9.68 -12.81
CA GLU A 284 -13.05 -10.38 -13.49
C GLU A 284 -12.57 -11.18 -14.72
N ASP A 285 -11.37 -10.94 -15.20
CA ASP A 285 -10.70 -11.67 -16.28
C ASP A 285 -9.86 -12.83 -15.78
#